data_eeb4d3826a136d7ffae456f8102f3ca2
#
_entry.id   eeb4d3826a136d7ffae456f8102f3ca2
#
_cell.length_a   1.000
_cell.length_b   1.000
_cell.length_c   1.000
_cell.angle_alpha   90.00
_cell.angle_beta   90.00
_cell.angle_gamma   90.00
#
_symmetry.space_group_name_H-M   'P 1'
#
loop_
_entity.id
_entity.type
_entity.pdbx_description
1 polymer ?
#
loop_
_entity_poly.entity_id
_entity_poly.type
_entity_poly.pdbx_seq_one_letter_code
_entity_poly.pdbx_strand_id
1 'polypeptide(L)'
;MNSKTIMAILQRDRKASAPKVQEVLTKYGDNIKVRLGIHDTDENHSSDEGLIILQLCGSDEETGRLERELNSLEGVKAKKIILSFSDEVEQFIRSIEV
;
A
#
# COMPACT_ATOMS: atom_id res chain seq x y z
N MET A 1 5.13 -0.10 -20.46
CA MET A 1 4.18 -1.10 -19.99
C MET A 1 3.21 -0.47 -19.00
N ASN A 2 1.92 -0.58 -19.29
CA ASN A 2 0.91 0.07 -18.45
C ASN A 2 0.59 -0.78 -17.24
N SER A 3 1.14 -0.40 -16.13
CA SER A 3 0.84 -1.05 -14.86
C SER A 3 0.37 -0.01 -13.86
N LYS A 4 -0.35 -0.47 -12.85
CA LYS A 4 -0.75 0.35 -11.71
C LYS A 4 -0.21 -0.29 -10.44
N THR A 5 0.38 0.52 -9.59
CA THR A 5 0.93 0.05 -8.33
C THR A 5 0.07 0.58 -7.19
N ILE A 6 -0.43 -0.33 -6.38
CA ILE A 6 -1.26 -0.03 -5.22
C ILE A 6 -0.52 -0.51 -3.99
N MET A 7 -0.62 0.24 -2.92
CA MET A 7 -0.07 -0.19 -1.63
C MET A 7 -1.13 -0.08 -0.56
N ALA A 8 -1.27 -1.13 0.22
CA ALA A 8 -2.13 -1.12 1.40
C ALA A 8 -1.25 -1.04 2.64
N ILE A 9 -1.61 -0.19 3.58
CA ILE A 9 -0.85 0.04 4.82
C ILE A 9 -1.80 -0.17 5.99
N LEU A 10 -1.50 -1.15 6.82
CA LEU A 10 -2.26 -1.42 8.03
C LEU A 10 -1.46 -0.93 9.24
N GLN A 11 -2.10 -0.14 10.09
CA GLN A 11 -1.51 0.37 11.33
C GLN A 11 -2.24 -0.28 12.51
N ARG A 12 -1.49 -0.98 13.37
CA ARG A 12 -2.09 -1.65 14.53
C ARG A 12 -2.59 -0.63 15.55
N ASP A 13 -1.79 0.40 15.80
CA ASP A 13 -2.13 1.49 16.70
C ASP A 13 -1.92 2.79 15.93
N ARG A 14 -3.02 3.29 15.37
CA ARG A 14 -2.96 4.46 14.50
C ARG A 14 -2.40 5.70 15.22
N LYS A 15 -2.80 5.91 16.46
CA LYS A 15 -2.35 7.09 17.19
C LYS A 15 -0.85 7.07 17.44
N ALA A 16 -0.32 5.91 17.81
CA ALA A 16 1.11 5.78 18.08
C ALA A 16 1.95 5.82 16.81
N SER A 17 1.47 5.22 15.72
CA SER A 17 2.25 5.07 14.49
C SER A 17 2.08 6.21 13.50
N ALA A 18 0.99 6.98 13.59
CA ALA A 18 0.67 8.00 12.60
C ALA A 18 1.79 9.01 12.34
N PRO A 19 2.46 9.58 13.35
CA PRO A 19 3.53 10.54 13.07
C PRO A 19 4.66 9.96 12.22
N LYS A 20 5.07 8.74 12.51
CA LYS A 20 6.16 8.09 11.76
C LYS A 20 5.71 7.69 10.37
N VAL A 21 4.49 7.20 10.23
CA VAL A 21 3.93 6.87 8.92
C VAL A 21 3.84 8.13 8.06
N GLN A 22 3.36 9.23 8.63
CA GLN A 22 3.26 10.50 7.91
C GLN A 22 4.63 11.00 7.46
N GLU A 23 5.63 10.85 8.30
CA GLU A 23 6.99 11.25 7.94
C GLU A 23 7.50 10.47 6.74
N VAL A 24 7.29 9.16 6.72
CA VAL A 24 7.69 8.33 5.59
C VAL A 24 6.90 8.70 4.33
N LEU A 25 5.58 8.86 4.45
CA LEU A 25 4.75 9.21 3.29
C LEU A 25 5.12 10.59 2.72
N THR A 26 5.47 11.53 3.56
CA THR A 26 5.92 12.85 3.12
C THR A 26 7.22 12.73 2.34
N LYS A 27 8.15 11.91 2.82
CA LYS A 27 9.43 11.67 2.15
C LYS A 27 9.23 11.12 0.74
N TYR A 28 8.21 10.28 0.54
CA TYR A 28 7.92 9.67 -0.76
C TYR A 28 6.73 10.34 -1.47
N GLY A 29 6.46 11.61 -1.14
CA GLY A 29 5.33 12.33 -1.71
C GLY A 29 5.28 12.33 -3.22
N ASP A 30 6.44 12.39 -3.88
CA ASP A 30 6.51 12.39 -5.35
C ASP A 30 6.10 11.05 -5.95
N ASN A 31 6.08 10.00 -5.15
CA ASN A 31 5.68 8.65 -5.59
C ASN A 31 4.22 8.34 -5.29
N ILE A 32 3.50 9.25 -4.66
CA ILE A 32 2.12 9.00 -4.23
C ILE A 32 1.18 9.85 -5.08
N LYS A 33 0.36 9.19 -5.90
CA LYS A 33 -0.63 9.87 -6.73
C LYS A 33 -1.96 10.07 -6.01
N VAL A 34 -2.36 9.07 -5.24
CA VAL A 34 -3.64 9.08 -4.51
C VAL A 34 -3.42 8.48 -3.15
N ARG A 35 -4.05 9.06 -2.16
CA ARG A 35 -4.02 8.55 -0.79
C ARG A 35 -5.43 8.52 -0.25
N LEU A 36 -5.83 7.36 0.28
CA LEU A 36 -7.15 7.15 0.86
C LEU A 36 -7.00 6.53 2.24
N GLY A 37 -7.44 7.26 3.25
CA GLY A 37 -7.52 6.71 4.61
C GLY A 37 -8.91 6.10 4.82
N ILE A 38 -8.93 4.92 5.39
CA ILE A 38 -10.17 4.21 5.67
C ILE A 38 -10.33 4.08 7.17
N HIS A 39 -11.44 4.58 7.68
CA HIS A 39 -11.81 4.46 9.08
C HIS A 39 -12.92 3.43 9.22
N ASP A 40 -12.71 2.50 10.12
CA ASP A 40 -13.78 1.59 10.49
C ASP A 40 -14.70 2.33 11.46
N THR A 41 -15.94 2.52 11.06
CA THR A 41 -16.93 3.25 11.86
C THR A 41 -17.88 2.32 12.59
N ASP A 42 -17.46 1.09 12.83
CA ASP A 42 -18.27 0.14 13.59
C ASP A 42 -18.37 0.63 15.04
N GLU A 43 -19.58 0.97 15.46
CA GLU A 43 -19.87 1.53 16.79
C GLU A 43 -19.44 0.60 17.93
N ASN A 44 -19.30 -0.68 17.66
CA ASN A 44 -18.97 -1.69 18.67
C ASN A 44 -17.47 -1.89 18.83
N HIS A 45 -16.67 -1.29 17.97
CA HIS A 45 -15.22 -1.41 18.04
C HIS A 45 -14.57 -0.05 17.96
N SER A 46 -14.05 0.40 19.09
CA SER A 46 -13.06 1.48 19.05
C SER A 46 -11.76 0.86 18.56
N SER A 47 -11.71 0.55 17.29
CA SER A 47 -10.51 0.01 16.70
C SER A 47 -9.49 1.13 16.56
N ASP A 48 -8.33 0.96 17.16
CA ASP A 48 -7.20 1.86 16.98
C ASP A 48 -6.46 1.55 15.68
N GLU A 49 -6.96 0.58 14.91
CA GLU A 49 -6.36 0.24 13.64
C GLU A 49 -6.67 1.27 12.57
N GLY A 50 -5.70 1.52 11.72
CA GLY A 50 -5.87 2.37 10.56
C GLY A 50 -5.51 1.62 9.31
N LEU A 51 -6.21 1.93 8.22
CA LEU A 51 -5.91 1.38 6.90
C LEU A 51 -5.75 2.53 5.92
N ILE A 52 -4.66 2.52 5.18
CA ILE A 52 -4.38 3.52 4.15
C ILE A 52 -4.17 2.79 2.84
N ILE A 53 -4.79 3.28 1.78
CA ILE A 53 -4.58 2.79 0.43
C ILE A 53 -3.91 3.87 -0.39
N LEU A 54 -2.83 3.52 -1.07
CA LEU A 54 -2.09 4.44 -1.93
C LEU A 54 -2.13 3.94 -3.37
N GLN A 55 -2.23 4.88 -4.29
CA GLN A 55 -1.82 4.60 -5.67
C GLN A 55 -0.45 5.24 -5.86
N LEU A 56 0.50 4.47 -6.33
CA LEU A 56 1.90 4.89 -6.41
C LEU A 56 2.33 5.07 -7.87
N CYS A 57 3.39 5.83 -8.03
CA CYS A 57 4.10 5.98 -9.30
C CYS A 57 5.59 5.94 -9.03
N GLY A 58 6.37 5.84 -10.08
CA GLY A 58 7.82 5.74 -9.99
C GLY A 58 8.30 4.32 -10.23
N SER A 59 9.58 4.10 -10.01
CA SER A 59 10.17 2.79 -10.29
C SER A 59 9.83 1.77 -9.21
N ASP A 60 9.96 0.49 -9.56
CA ASP A 60 9.79 -0.58 -8.58
C ASP A 60 10.77 -0.47 -7.44
N GLU A 61 11.96 0.05 -7.73
CA GLU A 61 12.97 0.27 -6.70
C GLU A 61 12.53 1.31 -5.69
N GLU A 62 11.99 2.43 -6.18
CA GLU A 62 11.51 3.50 -5.30
C GLU A 62 10.33 3.06 -4.45
N THR A 63 9.34 2.42 -5.09
CA THR A 63 8.15 1.95 -4.36
C THR A 63 8.49 0.80 -3.42
N GLY A 64 9.48 0.00 -3.77
CA GLY A 64 9.98 -1.06 -2.89
C GLY A 64 10.68 -0.51 -1.65
N ARG A 65 11.42 0.60 -1.79
CA ARG A 65 12.03 1.25 -0.64
C ARG A 65 10.96 1.81 0.30
N LEU A 66 9.92 2.41 -0.27
CA LEU A 66 8.79 2.89 0.53
C LEU A 66 8.18 1.74 1.33
N GLU A 67 7.94 0.62 0.68
CA GLU A 67 7.37 -0.56 1.33
C GLU A 67 8.25 -1.02 2.49
N ARG A 68 9.56 -1.10 2.27
CA ARG A 68 10.49 -1.53 3.30
C ARG A 68 10.56 -0.56 4.47
N GLU A 69 10.56 0.74 4.20
CA GLU A 69 10.59 1.73 5.28
C GLU A 69 9.33 1.67 6.13
N LEU A 70 8.17 1.52 5.50
CA LEU A 70 6.92 1.39 6.26
C LEU A 70 6.93 0.11 7.11
N ASN A 71 7.41 -0.99 6.56
CA ASN A 71 7.45 -2.25 7.30
C ASN A 71 8.51 -2.26 8.41
N SER A 72 9.43 -1.32 8.41
CA SER A 72 10.38 -1.18 9.51
C SER A 72 9.77 -0.50 10.74
N LEU A 73 8.61 0.11 10.60
CA LEU A 73 7.94 0.78 11.70
C LEU A 73 7.17 -0.22 12.54
N GLU A 74 7.24 -0.05 13.86
CA GLU A 74 6.51 -0.94 14.77
C GLU A 74 5.01 -0.79 14.56
N GLY A 75 4.32 -1.92 14.45
CA GLY A 75 2.86 -1.93 14.31
C GLY A 75 2.36 -1.51 12.94
N VAL A 76 3.23 -1.50 11.94
CA VAL A 76 2.86 -1.10 10.57
C VAL A 76 3.17 -2.25 9.62
N LYS A 77 2.20 -2.58 8.79
CA LYS A 77 2.37 -3.55 7.70
C LYS A 77 1.99 -2.89 6.38
N ALA A 78 2.88 -2.97 5.41
CA ALA A 78 2.62 -2.44 4.08
C ALA A 78 2.84 -3.52 3.04
N LYS A 79 1.96 -3.57 2.06
CA LYS A 79 2.05 -4.54 0.98
C LYS A 79 1.81 -3.84 -0.35
N LYS A 80 2.73 -4.02 -1.28
CA LYS A 80 2.64 -3.47 -2.61
C LYS A 80 2.05 -4.50 -3.57
N ILE A 81 1.17 -4.05 -4.44
CA ILE A 81 0.54 -4.88 -5.47
C ILE A 81 0.71 -4.17 -6.81
N ILE A 82 1.22 -4.88 -7.79
CA ILE A 82 1.35 -4.36 -9.14
C ILE A 82 0.34 -5.07 -10.02
N LEU A 83 -0.53 -4.27 -10.64
CA LEU A 83 -1.54 -4.76 -11.55
C LEU A 83 -1.17 -4.36 -12.97
N SER A 84 -1.18 -5.30 -13.86
CA SER A 84 -0.95 -5.04 -15.28
C SER A 84 -1.72 -6.06 -16.10
N PHE A 85 -2.11 -5.65 -17.29
CA PHE A 85 -2.62 -6.59 -18.26
C PHE A 85 -1.41 -7.19 -18.94
N SER A 86 -0.94 -8.30 -18.37
CA SER A 86 0.20 -8.98 -18.93
C SER A 86 -0.28 -9.87 -20.05
N ASP A 87 0.24 -9.66 -21.18
CA ASP A 87 -0.27 -10.14 -22.44
C ASP A 87 -0.26 -11.67 -22.53
N GLU A 88 0.91 -12.24 -22.68
CA GLU A 88 1.00 -13.66 -22.99
C GLU A 88 0.97 -14.58 -21.77
N VAL A 89 1.63 -14.16 -20.70
CA VAL A 89 1.76 -15.00 -19.51
C VAL A 89 0.40 -15.14 -18.81
N GLU A 90 -0.34 -14.07 -18.71
CA GLU A 90 -1.64 -14.10 -18.05
C GLU A 90 -2.64 -14.95 -18.83
N GLN A 91 -2.64 -14.82 -20.15
CA GLN A 91 -3.49 -15.64 -21.01
C GLN A 91 -3.13 -17.11 -20.91
N PHE A 92 -1.84 -17.40 -20.83
CA PHE A 92 -1.37 -18.77 -20.67
C PHE A 92 -1.86 -19.39 -19.36
N ILE A 93 -1.77 -18.64 -18.27
CA ILE A 93 -2.23 -19.09 -16.96
C ILE A 93 -3.73 -19.34 -16.97
N ARG A 94 -4.51 -18.45 -17.57
CA ARG A 94 -5.94 -18.63 -17.69
C ARG A 94 -6.32 -19.87 -18.47
N SER A 95 -5.57 -20.17 -19.53
CA SER A 95 -5.86 -21.35 -20.33
C SER A 95 -5.56 -22.65 -19.58
N ILE A 96 -4.63 -22.62 -18.62
CA ILE A 96 -4.33 -23.76 -17.78
C ILE A 96 -5.41 -23.97 -16.71
N GLU A 97 -5.99 -22.92 -16.20
CA GLU A 97 -6.98 -23.01 -15.11
C GLU A 97 -8.36 -23.47 -15.56
N VAL A 98 -8.59 -23.55 -16.84
CA VAL A 98 -9.88 -23.98 -17.39
C VAL A 98 -9.97 -25.54 -17.55
#